data_3cdd9b68b8cf2363fb5457e3b6f81f69
#
_entry.id   3cdd9b68b8cf2363fb5457e3b6f81f69
#
_cell.length_a   1.000
_cell.length_b   1.000
_cell.length_c   1.000
_cell.angle_alpha   90.00
_cell.angle_beta   90.00
_cell.angle_gamma   90.00
#
_symmetry.space_group_name_H-M   'P 1'
#
loop_
_entity.id
_entity.type
_entity.pdbx_description
1 polymer ?
#
loop_
_entity_poly.entity_id
_entity_poly.type
_entity_poly.pdbx_seq_one_letter_code
_entity_poly.pdbx_strand_id
1 'polypeptide(L)'
;MKIIIIGSIAAGVSAAARLAAAQRGAQITVYEKGGFYSCGTGGLPHYLCEDLDSLNKAIQAKETELNAQGITAHLRHEVRGIDAAARKVTVCDLATGRVFEDHHDKLVLATGSSNRVPQVPGSDRVGVQTLKTVEDLIFLKEFVRTPYVRDIVILGGSWAGLEIAKSFLKLGRNVRIIEKEQQLLPQFDPEVSKLIQKELEAQGVQFNLGEQV
;
A
#
# COMPACT_ATOMS: atom_id res chain seq x y z
N MET A 1 23.43 20.87 1.25
CA MET A 1 23.33 19.43 1.60
C MET A 1 22.22 18.83 0.79
N LYS A 2 22.49 17.73 0.06
CA LYS A 2 21.52 17.01 -0.75
C LYS A 2 21.06 15.75 -0.01
N ILE A 3 19.75 15.61 0.14
CA ILE A 3 19.12 14.45 0.82
C ILE A 3 18.26 13.74 -0.20
N ILE A 4 18.50 12.44 -0.39
CA ILE A 4 17.65 11.59 -1.21
C ILE A 4 16.81 10.70 -0.28
N ILE A 5 15.52 10.56 -0.61
CA ILE A 5 14.56 9.71 0.08
C ILE A 5 14.02 8.72 -0.95
N ILE A 6 14.08 7.44 -0.64
CA ILE A 6 13.55 6.38 -1.51
C ILE A 6 12.22 5.89 -0.96
N GLY A 7 11.14 6.14 -1.70
CA GLY A 7 9.75 5.86 -1.35
C GLY A 7 9.01 7.10 -0.86
N SER A 8 7.79 7.30 -1.32
CA SER A 8 6.98 8.50 -1.05
C SER A 8 5.67 8.23 -0.32
N ILE A 9 5.48 7.01 0.19
CA ILE A 9 4.26 6.73 0.97
C ILE A 9 4.37 7.37 2.36
N ALA A 10 3.80 6.86 3.41
CA ALA A 10 3.70 7.50 4.71
C ALA A 10 5.06 7.95 5.29
N ALA A 11 6.04 7.04 5.38
CA ALA A 11 7.33 7.32 6.01
C ALA A 11 8.17 8.32 5.21
N GLY A 12 8.24 8.16 3.88
CA GLY A 12 9.06 8.99 3.02
C GLY A 12 8.58 10.43 2.94
N VAL A 13 7.29 10.64 2.72
CA VAL A 13 6.70 12.00 2.69
C VAL A 13 6.79 12.67 4.04
N SER A 14 6.53 11.95 5.14
CA SER A 14 6.66 12.51 6.49
C SER A 14 8.10 12.93 6.81
N ALA A 15 9.08 12.11 6.40
CA ALA A 15 10.49 12.44 6.54
C ALA A 15 10.87 13.66 5.70
N ALA A 16 10.41 13.72 4.43
CA ALA A 16 10.66 14.84 3.54
C ALA A 16 10.11 16.16 4.11
N ALA A 17 8.86 16.18 4.53
CA ALA A 17 8.22 17.36 5.11
C ALA A 17 8.94 17.82 6.40
N ARG A 18 9.31 16.86 7.27
CA ARG A 18 10.04 17.19 8.50
C ARG A 18 11.42 17.75 8.23
N LEU A 19 12.13 17.21 7.26
CA LEU A 19 13.45 17.69 6.84
C LEU A 19 13.37 19.07 6.19
N ALA A 20 12.38 19.31 5.34
CA ALA A 20 12.16 20.62 4.72
C ALA A 20 11.95 21.72 5.78
N ALA A 21 11.16 21.42 6.81
CA ALA A 21 10.91 22.33 7.92
C ALA A 21 12.14 22.56 8.81
N ALA A 22 12.96 21.52 9.06
CA ALA A 22 14.07 21.56 10.01
C ALA A 22 15.40 21.99 9.38
N GLN A 23 15.61 21.75 8.09
CA GLN A 23 16.88 21.94 7.38
C GLN A 23 16.73 22.96 6.24
N ARG A 24 16.58 24.25 6.59
CA ARG A 24 16.48 25.32 5.58
C ARG A 24 17.68 25.32 4.66
N GLY A 25 17.42 25.24 3.35
CA GLY A 25 18.45 25.20 2.31
C GLY A 25 18.97 23.78 1.97
N ALA A 26 18.42 22.71 2.56
CA ALA A 26 18.67 21.37 2.07
C ALA A 26 17.92 21.14 0.75
N GLN A 27 18.58 20.52 -0.23
CA GLN A 27 17.95 20.00 -1.42
C GLN A 27 17.39 18.61 -1.12
N ILE A 28 16.07 18.46 -1.11
CA ILE A 28 15.41 17.22 -0.80
C ILE A 28 14.80 16.64 -2.07
N THR A 29 15.23 15.44 -2.44
CA THR A 29 14.71 14.70 -3.61
C THR A 29 14.08 13.41 -3.14
N VAL A 30 12.86 13.12 -3.58
CA VAL A 30 12.13 11.89 -3.30
C VAL A 30 11.95 11.10 -4.60
N TYR A 31 12.36 9.84 -4.61
CA TYR A 31 12.12 8.91 -5.71
C TYR A 31 11.07 7.88 -5.31
N GLU A 32 10.01 7.76 -6.12
CA GLU A 32 8.92 6.82 -5.95
C GLU A 32 8.70 6.01 -7.23
N LYS A 33 8.71 4.69 -7.11
CA LYS A 33 8.47 3.79 -8.25
C LYS A 33 7.01 3.76 -8.68
N GLY A 34 6.08 3.98 -7.76
CA GLY A 34 4.64 4.02 -8.04
C GLY A 34 4.20 5.30 -8.73
N GLY A 35 2.93 5.32 -9.13
CA GLY A 35 2.31 6.47 -9.80
C GLY A 35 1.68 7.49 -8.86
N PHE A 36 1.79 7.32 -7.55
CA PHE A 36 1.10 8.15 -6.56
C PHE A 36 1.99 8.51 -5.38
N TYR A 37 1.81 9.72 -4.89
CA TYR A 37 2.37 10.15 -3.60
C TYR A 37 1.44 9.76 -2.47
N SER A 38 2.01 9.52 -1.29
CA SER A 38 1.33 9.35 0.00
C SER A 38 -0.15 8.99 -0.07
N CYS A 39 -0.44 7.71 -0.23
CA CYS A 39 -1.77 7.20 0.01
C CYS A 39 -1.85 6.68 1.45
N GLY A 40 -2.76 7.23 2.23
CA GLY A 40 -3.08 6.65 3.53
C GLY A 40 -3.66 5.26 3.33
N THR A 41 -2.95 4.23 3.79
CA THR A 41 -3.40 2.83 3.64
C THR A 41 -4.80 2.60 4.21
N GLY A 42 -5.19 3.35 5.25
CA GLY A 42 -6.55 3.34 5.80
C GLY A 42 -7.64 3.92 4.89
N GLY A 43 -7.29 4.73 3.89
CA GLY A 43 -8.25 5.27 2.91
C GLY A 43 -8.58 4.30 1.77
N LEU A 44 -7.74 3.32 1.52
CA LEU A 44 -7.90 2.39 0.40
C LEU A 44 -9.20 1.56 0.47
N PRO A 45 -9.58 0.94 1.61
CA PRO A 45 -10.83 0.21 1.73
C PRO A 45 -12.06 1.09 1.51
N HIS A 46 -12.03 2.34 1.99
CA HIS A 46 -13.14 3.30 1.81
C HIS A 46 -13.34 3.71 0.34
N TYR A 47 -12.25 3.85 -0.42
CA TYR A 47 -12.37 4.09 -1.86
C TYR A 47 -12.93 2.88 -2.60
N LEU A 48 -12.60 1.65 -2.19
CA LEU A 48 -13.13 0.44 -2.80
C LEU A 48 -14.65 0.34 -2.65
N CYS A 49 -15.20 0.59 -1.47
CA CYS A 49 -16.63 0.50 -1.19
C CYS A 49 -17.42 1.79 -1.48
N GLU A 50 -16.82 2.73 -2.24
CA GLU A 50 -17.45 3.98 -2.69
C GLU A 50 -17.78 4.99 -1.56
N ASP A 51 -17.28 4.78 -0.35
CA ASP A 51 -17.38 5.78 0.72
C ASP A 51 -16.57 7.05 0.42
N LEU A 52 -15.63 6.98 -0.55
CA LEU A 52 -14.89 8.11 -1.09
C LEU A 52 -15.18 8.29 -2.59
N ASP A 53 -15.69 9.44 -2.97
CA ASP A 53 -16.11 9.74 -4.35
C ASP A 53 -14.93 9.76 -5.34
N SER A 54 -13.72 9.98 -4.86
CA SER A 54 -12.55 10.05 -5.73
C SER A 54 -11.29 9.54 -5.06
N LEU A 55 -10.41 8.98 -5.88
CA LEU A 55 -9.08 8.55 -5.46
C LEU A 55 -8.26 9.72 -4.85
N ASN A 56 -8.48 10.95 -5.35
CA ASN A 56 -7.82 12.15 -4.85
C ASN A 56 -8.09 12.43 -3.36
N LYS A 57 -9.22 11.96 -2.82
CA LYS A 57 -9.52 12.06 -1.38
C LYS A 57 -8.73 11.05 -0.54
N ALA A 58 -8.33 9.92 -1.15
CA ALA A 58 -7.49 8.93 -0.49
C ALA A 58 -6.00 9.30 -0.56
N ILE A 59 -5.60 10.11 -1.54
CA ILE A 59 -4.22 10.58 -1.72
C ILE A 59 -3.99 11.79 -0.80
N GLN A 60 -3.07 11.63 0.15
CA GLN A 60 -2.81 12.63 1.20
C GLN A 60 -1.81 13.72 0.82
N ALA A 61 -0.97 13.48 -0.19
CA ALA A 61 0.01 14.47 -0.65
C ALA A 61 -0.07 14.66 -2.17
N LYS A 62 0.03 15.90 -2.58
CA LYS A 62 0.07 16.31 -3.99
C LYS A 62 1.44 16.86 -4.32
N GLU A 63 1.85 16.70 -5.56
CA GLU A 63 3.10 17.25 -6.07
C GLU A 63 3.25 18.75 -5.77
N THR A 64 2.16 19.50 -5.97
CA THR A 64 2.14 20.95 -5.72
C THR A 64 2.44 21.29 -4.26
N GLU A 65 1.96 20.49 -3.31
CA GLU A 65 2.19 20.69 -1.88
C GLU A 65 3.65 20.37 -1.49
N LEU A 66 4.21 19.32 -2.09
CA LEU A 66 5.63 18.96 -1.90
C LEU A 66 6.55 20.04 -2.47
N ASN A 67 6.27 20.48 -3.69
CA ASN A 67 7.04 21.54 -4.35
C ASN A 67 6.98 22.86 -3.58
N ALA A 68 5.81 23.24 -3.03
CA ALA A 68 5.67 24.42 -2.18
C ALA A 68 6.51 24.35 -0.91
N GLN A 69 6.86 23.17 -0.43
CA GLN A 69 7.76 22.92 0.69
C GLN A 69 9.24 22.81 0.28
N GLY A 70 9.57 23.00 -1.01
CA GLY A 70 10.93 22.87 -1.53
C GLY A 70 11.39 21.41 -1.70
N ILE A 71 10.45 20.46 -1.79
CA ILE A 71 10.72 19.03 -1.99
C ILE A 71 10.53 18.73 -3.48
N THR A 72 11.57 18.22 -4.14
CA THR A 72 11.48 17.70 -5.49
C THR A 72 11.10 16.22 -5.44
N ALA A 73 9.96 15.85 -5.95
CA ALA A 73 9.49 14.47 -5.92
C ALA A 73 9.26 13.93 -7.33
N HIS A 74 9.75 12.71 -7.59
CA HIS A 74 9.66 12.04 -8.88
C HIS A 74 8.88 10.74 -8.74
N LEU A 75 7.68 10.68 -9.33
CA LEU A 75 6.90 9.44 -9.50
C LEU A 75 7.43 8.63 -10.68
N ARG A 76 7.17 7.31 -10.66
CA ARG A 76 7.65 6.37 -11.68
C ARG A 76 9.16 6.38 -11.86
N HIS A 77 9.88 6.66 -10.77
CA HIS A 77 11.33 6.62 -10.72
C HIS A 77 11.78 5.56 -9.71
N GLU A 78 12.31 4.47 -10.20
CA GLU A 78 12.75 3.34 -9.38
C GLU A 78 14.24 3.45 -9.07
N VAL A 79 14.60 3.46 -7.81
CA VAL A 79 16.00 3.32 -7.40
C VAL A 79 16.37 1.83 -7.44
N ARG A 80 17.26 1.47 -8.37
CA ARG A 80 17.69 0.09 -8.64
C ARG A 80 19.01 -0.28 -7.97
N GLY A 81 19.80 0.71 -7.57
CA GLY A 81 21.09 0.49 -6.95
C GLY A 81 21.46 1.59 -5.99
N ILE A 82 22.26 1.25 -4.99
CA ILE A 82 22.83 2.15 -4.00
C ILE A 82 24.31 1.85 -3.88
N ASP A 83 25.16 2.82 -4.19
CA ASP A 83 26.58 2.81 -3.87
C ASP A 83 26.79 3.72 -2.65
N ALA A 84 26.86 3.10 -1.48
CA ALA A 84 27.03 3.84 -0.23
C ALA A 84 28.42 4.50 -0.10
N ALA A 85 29.46 3.87 -0.70
CA ALA A 85 30.81 4.41 -0.65
C ALA A 85 30.97 5.64 -1.55
N ALA A 86 30.39 5.58 -2.76
CA ALA A 86 30.38 6.71 -3.69
C ALA A 86 29.25 7.73 -3.40
N ARG A 87 28.35 7.43 -2.43
CA ARG A 87 27.17 8.23 -2.12
C ARG A 87 26.30 8.50 -3.35
N LYS A 88 26.00 7.44 -4.10
CA LYS A 88 25.21 7.49 -5.32
C LYS A 88 24.03 6.53 -5.25
N VAL A 89 22.97 6.88 -5.94
CA VAL A 89 21.86 5.97 -6.28
C VAL A 89 21.73 5.86 -7.79
N THR A 90 21.42 4.69 -8.28
CA THR A 90 21.08 4.45 -9.69
C THR A 90 19.58 4.45 -9.81
N VAL A 91 19.04 5.37 -10.59
CA VAL A 91 17.61 5.61 -10.76
C VAL A 91 17.19 5.26 -12.19
N CYS A 92 16.08 4.56 -12.34
CA CYS A 92 15.42 4.31 -13.62
C CYS A 92 14.11 5.09 -13.68
N ASP A 93 13.97 5.97 -14.65
CA ASP A 93 12.69 6.55 -15.05
C ASP A 93 11.88 5.47 -15.78
N LEU A 94 10.82 5.00 -15.15
CA LEU A 94 9.98 3.91 -15.68
C LEU A 94 9.08 4.33 -16.85
N ALA A 95 8.93 5.63 -17.08
CA ALA A 95 8.16 6.14 -18.21
C ALA A 95 8.98 6.12 -19.49
N THR A 96 10.28 6.43 -19.41
CA THR A 96 11.18 6.55 -20.56
C THR A 96 12.19 5.41 -20.70
N GLY A 97 12.38 4.64 -19.63
CA GLY A 97 13.44 3.63 -19.53
C GLY A 97 14.84 4.21 -19.29
N ARG A 98 14.97 5.53 -19.15
CA ARG A 98 16.26 6.19 -18.92
C ARG A 98 16.80 5.83 -17.54
N VAL A 99 18.07 5.42 -17.51
CA VAL A 99 18.80 5.15 -16.28
C VAL A 99 19.84 6.26 -16.07
N PHE A 100 19.92 6.77 -14.84
CA PHE A 100 20.89 7.81 -14.46
C PHE A 100 21.36 7.63 -13.02
N GLU A 101 22.47 8.26 -12.69
CA GLU A 101 22.98 8.31 -11.32
C GLU A 101 22.63 9.64 -10.67
N ASP A 102 22.34 9.62 -9.37
CA ASP A 102 22.18 10.81 -8.55
C ASP A 102 22.99 10.69 -7.25
N HIS A 103 23.57 11.82 -6.83
CA HIS A 103 24.43 11.88 -5.65
C HIS A 103 23.66 12.40 -4.44
N HIS A 104 24.06 11.95 -3.26
CA HIS A 104 23.47 12.39 -2.00
C HIS A 104 24.53 12.59 -0.91
N ASP A 105 24.28 13.54 -0.01
CA ASP A 105 25.01 13.65 1.26
C ASP A 105 24.41 12.75 2.33
N LYS A 106 23.08 12.60 2.30
CA LYS A 106 22.29 11.73 3.18
C LYS A 106 21.27 10.94 2.36
N LEU A 107 21.03 9.71 2.78
CA LEU A 107 20.05 8.81 2.15
C LEU A 107 19.06 8.31 3.21
N VAL A 108 17.77 8.39 2.88
CA VAL A 108 16.68 7.83 3.70
C VAL A 108 16.02 6.70 2.92
N LEU A 109 15.97 5.51 3.52
CA LEU A 109 15.29 4.35 2.97
C LEU A 109 13.88 4.26 3.56
N ALA A 110 12.88 4.54 2.75
CA ALA A 110 11.46 4.46 3.10
C ALA A 110 10.71 3.53 2.11
N THR A 111 11.36 2.46 1.69
CA THR A 111 10.93 1.58 0.59
C THR A 111 9.71 0.72 0.93
N GLY A 112 9.29 0.69 2.19
CA GLY A 112 8.13 -0.07 2.66
C GLY A 112 8.35 -1.57 2.61
N SER A 113 7.30 -2.29 2.24
CA SER A 113 7.29 -3.75 2.13
C SER A 113 6.54 -4.19 0.88
N SER A 114 6.69 -5.44 0.47
CA SER A 114 5.87 -6.10 -0.54
C SER A 114 5.01 -7.18 0.09
N ASN A 115 3.85 -7.46 -0.51
CA ASN A 115 3.02 -8.57 -0.10
C ASN A 115 3.69 -9.90 -0.45
N ARG A 116 3.50 -10.90 0.41
CA ARG A 116 3.91 -12.27 0.12
C ARG A 116 2.74 -12.99 -0.56
N VAL A 117 2.94 -13.41 -1.79
CA VAL A 117 1.98 -14.26 -2.51
C VAL A 117 2.30 -15.72 -2.17
N PRO A 118 1.34 -16.53 -1.70
CA PRO A 118 1.55 -17.94 -1.50
C PRO A 118 1.97 -18.64 -2.80
N GLN A 119 2.98 -19.51 -2.72
CA GLN A 119 3.46 -20.28 -3.87
C GLN A 119 2.65 -21.58 -3.99
N VAL A 120 1.39 -21.45 -4.37
CA VAL A 120 0.46 -22.56 -4.55
C VAL A 120 -0.06 -22.60 -5.99
N PRO A 121 -0.48 -23.75 -6.52
CA PRO A 121 -1.04 -23.86 -7.86
C PRO A 121 -2.21 -22.89 -8.06
N GLY A 122 -2.15 -22.06 -9.10
CA GLY A 122 -3.18 -21.08 -9.41
C GLY A 122 -2.99 -19.71 -8.74
N SER A 123 -1.93 -19.48 -7.97
CA SER A 123 -1.63 -18.16 -7.39
C SER A 123 -1.31 -17.08 -8.43
N ASP A 124 -1.05 -17.46 -9.66
CA ASP A 124 -0.78 -16.62 -10.83
C ASP A 124 -2.04 -16.25 -11.63
N ARG A 125 -3.21 -16.74 -11.23
CA ARG A 125 -4.46 -16.47 -11.95
C ARG A 125 -4.91 -15.03 -11.75
N VAL A 126 -5.58 -14.46 -12.76
CA VAL A 126 -6.08 -13.08 -12.77
C VAL A 126 -6.96 -12.74 -11.56
N GLY A 127 -7.72 -13.70 -11.05
CA GLY A 127 -8.56 -13.52 -9.85
C GLY A 127 -7.79 -13.51 -8.52
N VAL A 128 -6.48 -13.81 -8.53
CA VAL A 128 -5.64 -13.79 -7.32
C VAL A 128 -4.89 -12.47 -7.27
N GLN A 129 -5.22 -11.65 -6.30
CA GLN A 129 -4.69 -10.29 -6.19
C GLN A 129 -4.17 -10.03 -4.77
N THR A 130 -3.20 -9.16 -4.69
CA THR A 130 -2.79 -8.54 -3.42
C THR A 130 -3.29 -7.11 -3.36
N LEU A 131 -3.44 -6.56 -2.16
CA LEU A 131 -3.78 -5.15 -1.97
C LEU A 131 -2.70 -4.48 -1.14
N LYS A 132 -1.89 -3.65 -1.80
CA LYS A 132 -0.81 -2.90 -1.16
C LYS A 132 -0.69 -1.49 -1.71
N THR A 133 -0.87 -1.32 -3.01
CA THR A 133 -0.66 -0.06 -3.72
C THR A 133 -2.00 0.53 -4.19
N VAL A 134 -1.95 1.77 -4.63
CA VAL A 134 -3.10 2.43 -5.25
C VAL A 134 -3.46 1.76 -6.58
N GLU A 135 -2.46 1.29 -7.31
CA GLU A 135 -2.63 0.57 -8.56
C GLU A 135 -3.38 -0.75 -8.34
N ASP A 136 -3.01 -1.51 -7.28
CA ASP A 136 -3.75 -2.74 -6.89
C ASP A 136 -5.22 -2.42 -6.60
N LEU A 137 -5.46 -1.31 -5.89
CA LEU A 137 -6.80 -0.87 -5.53
C LEU A 137 -7.65 -0.50 -6.76
N ILE A 138 -7.07 0.26 -7.70
CA ILE A 138 -7.75 0.64 -8.95
C ILE A 138 -8.15 -0.62 -9.72
N PHE A 139 -7.20 -1.55 -9.90
CA PHE A 139 -7.46 -2.82 -10.56
C PHE A 139 -8.57 -3.61 -9.83
N LEU A 140 -8.45 -3.75 -8.52
CA LEU A 140 -9.40 -4.50 -7.71
C LEU A 140 -10.81 -3.90 -7.77
N LYS A 141 -10.93 -2.57 -7.74
CA LYS A 141 -12.21 -1.87 -7.84
C LYS A 141 -12.92 -2.15 -9.17
N GLU A 142 -12.19 -2.12 -10.28
CA GLU A 142 -12.75 -2.46 -11.59
C GLU A 142 -13.08 -3.95 -11.69
N PHE A 143 -12.21 -4.82 -11.18
CA PHE A 143 -12.39 -6.26 -11.24
C PHE A 143 -13.64 -6.72 -10.47
N VAL A 144 -13.85 -6.23 -9.25
CA VAL A 144 -15.00 -6.63 -8.41
C VAL A 144 -16.33 -6.07 -8.87
N ARG A 145 -16.34 -5.06 -9.75
CA ARG A 145 -17.57 -4.55 -10.38
C ARG A 145 -18.13 -5.50 -11.44
N THR A 146 -17.30 -6.41 -11.94
CA THR A 146 -17.78 -7.36 -12.94
C THR A 146 -18.88 -8.28 -12.35
N PRO A 147 -19.95 -8.58 -13.09
CA PRO A 147 -21.09 -9.36 -12.59
C PRO A 147 -20.72 -10.78 -12.16
N TYR A 148 -19.60 -11.28 -12.63
CA TYR A 148 -19.14 -12.66 -12.35
C TYR A 148 -18.40 -12.79 -11.02
N VAL A 149 -17.88 -11.70 -10.47
CA VAL A 149 -17.17 -11.71 -9.19
C VAL A 149 -18.19 -11.57 -8.07
N ARG A 150 -18.64 -12.68 -7.53
CA ARG A 150 -19.62 -12.73 -6.43
C ARG A 150 -19.00 -13.16 -5.12
N ASP A 151 -18.08 -14.10 -5.18
CA ASP A 151 -17.47 -14.73 -4.02
C ASP A 151 -16.02 -14.25 -3.89
N ILE A 152 -15.69 -13.72 -2.73
CA ILE A 152 -14.37 -13.21 -2.39
C ILE A 152 -13.79 -14.08 -1.28
N VAL A 153 -12.58 -14.58 -1.51
CA VAL A 153 -11.79 -15.26 -0.48
C VAL A 153 -10.59 -14.38 -0.11
N ILE A 154 -10.47 -14.08 1.17
CA ILE A 154 -9.37 -13.30 1.73
C ILE A 154 -8.44 -14.25 2.47
N LEU A 155 -7.17 -14.26 2.11
CA LEU A 155 -6.13 -15.02 2.80
C LEU A 155 -5.47 -14.15 3.87
N GLY A 156 -5.74 -14.50 5.12
CA GLY A 156 -5.24 -13.84 6.31
C GLY A 156 -6.27 -13.00 7.06
N GLY A 157 -6.50 -13.35 8.32
CA GLY A 157 -7.37 -12.65 9.28
C GLY A 157 -6.68 -11.47 9.97
N SER A 158 -5.79 -10.77 9.26
CA SER A 158 -5.11 -9.57 9.72
C SER A 158 -6.03 -8.34 9.67
N TRP A 159 -5.60 -7.25 10.30
CA TRP A 159 -6.35 -5.97 10.27
C TRP A 159 -6.73 -5.55 8.83
N ALA A 160 -5.79 -5.61 7.91
CA ALA A 160 -6.06 -5.27 6.50
C ALA A 160 -7.09 -6.21 5.85
N GLY A 161 -7.01 -7.52 6.15
CA GLY A 161 -7.99 -8.50 5.66
C GLY A 161 -9.40 -8.22 6.17
N LEU A 162 -9.54 -7.83 7.44
CA LEU A 162 -10.83 -7.50 8.04
C LEU A 162 -11.42 -6.19 7.49
N GLU A 163 -10.59 -5.18 7.28
CA GLU A 163 -11.03 -3.90 6.68
C GLU A 163 -11.54 -4.09 5.25
N ILE A 164 -10.80 -4.85 4.44
CA ILE A 164 -11.20 -5.09 3.05
C ILE A 164 -12.45 -5.99 2.97
N ALA A 165 -12.63 -6.93 3.91
CA ALA A 165 -13.83 -7.74 4.01
C ALA A 165 -15.09 -6.89 4.15
N LYS A 166 -15.06 -5.86 5.00
CA LYS A 166 -16.16 -4.91 5.16
C LYS A 166 -16.48 -4.17 3.86
N SER A 167 -15.45 -3.79 3.10
CA SER A 167 -15.64 -3.11 1.82
C SER A 167 -16.34 -4.01 0.80
N PHE A 168 -15.97 -5.29 0.73
CA PHE A 168 -16.63 -6.25 -0.16
C PHE A 168 -18.08 -6.56 0.27
N LEU A 169 -18.34 -6.63 1.58
CA LEU A 169 -19.73 -6.78 2.07
C LEU A 169 -20.61 -5.61 1.64
N LYS A 170 -20.11 -4.36 1.77
CA LYS A 170 -20.82 -3.16 1.30
C LYS A 170 -21.11 -3.20 -0.20
N LEU A 171 -20.24 -3.82 -0.98
CA LEU A 171 -20.43 -4.05 -2.41
C LEU A 171 -21.35 -5.25 -2.72
N GLY A 172 -21.97 -5.85 -1.70
CA GLY A 172 -22.87 -6.98 -1.84
C GLY A 172 -22.20 -8.29 -2.27
N ARG A 173 -20.90 -8.48 -1.92
CA ARG A 173 -20.15 -9.69 -2.22
C ARG A 173 -20.21 -10.68 -1.05
N ASN A 174 -20.21 -11.97 -1.36
CA ASN A 174 -20.00 -13.01 -0.35
C ASN A 174 -18.53 -13.01 0.04
N VAL A 175 -18.25 -12.98 1.33
CA VAL A 175 -16.87 -12.88 1.83
C VAL A 175 -16.53 -14.05 2.72
N ARG A 176 -15.39 -14.69 2.45
CA ARG A 176 -14.80 -15.74 3.27
C ARG A 176 -13.37 -15.35 3.62
N ILE A 177 -12.99 -15.52 4.88
CA ILE A 177 -11.62 -15.33 5.36
C ILE A 177 -11.03 -16.68 5.75
N ILE A 178 -9.86 -17.01 5.21
CA ILE A 178 -9.07 -18.18 5.59
C ILE A 178 -7.87 -17.68 6.38
N GLU A 179 -7.72 -18.14 7.61
CA GLU A 179 -6.63 -17.77 8.51
C GLU A 179 -5.96 -19.04 9.06
N LYS A 180 -4.64 -19.09 8.98
CA LYS A 180 -3.83 -20.22 9.45
C LYS A 180 -3.80 -20.37 10.97
N GLU A 181 -3.96 -19.26 11.68
CA GLU A 181 -4.03 -19.27 13.13
C GLU A 181 -5.45 -19.62 13.62
N GLN A 182 -5.56 -20.02 14.88
CA GLN A 182 -6.84 -20.43 15.48
C GLN A 182 -7.76 -19.24 15.82
N GLN A 183 -7.27 -18.01 15.58
CA GLN A 183 -8.02 -16.78 15.84
C GLN A 183 -7.66 -15.69 14.82
N LEU A 184 -8.56 -14.74 14.63
CA LEU A 184 -8.27 -13.49 13.92
C LEU A 184 -7.31 -12.64 14.75
N LEU A 185 -6.51 -11.80 14.08
CA LEU A 185 -5.62 -10.84 14.74
C LEU A 185 -4.81 -11.52 15.87
N PRO A 186 -3.94 -12.48 15.58
CA PRO A 186 -3.29 -13.31 16.59
C PRO A 186 -2.41 -12.53 17.60
N GLN A 187 -2.14 -11.25 17.31
CA GLN A 187 -1.44 -10.32 18.20
C GLN A 187 -2.34 -9.67 19.27
N PHE A 188 -3.67 -9.89 19.20
CA PHE A 188 -4.65 -9.36 20.17
C PHE A 188 -5.12 -10.45 21.14
N ASP A 189 -5.69 -10.02 22.25
CA ASP A 189 -6.30 -10.93 23.22
C ASP A 189 -7.44 -11.75 22.59
N PRO A 190 -7.60 -13.04 22.95
CA PRO A 190 -8.61 -13.91 22.34
C PRO A 190 -10.05 -13.39 22.48
N GLU A 191 -10.35 -12.68 23.55
CA GLU A 191 -11.65 -12.09 23.79
C GLU A 191 -11.97 -11.00 22.75
N VAL A 192 -10.99 -10.15 22.42
CA VAL A 192 -11.12 -9.11 21.40
C VAL A 192 -11.31 -9.75 20.03
N SER A 193 -10.51 -10.77 19.70
CA SER A 193 -10.62 -11.51 18.44
C SER A 193 -11.99 -12.15 18.25
N LYS A 194 -12.51 -12.79 19.30
CA LYS A 194 -13.85 -13.41 19.29
C LYS A 194 -14.96 -12.39 19.12
N LEU A 195 -14.84 -11.22 19.74
CA LEU A 195 -15.83 -10.15 19.60
C LEU A 195 -15.88 -9.64 18.15
N ILE A 196 -14.73 -9.40 17.55
CA ILE A 196 -14.61 -8.97 16.14
C ILE A 196 -15.16 -10.05 15.20
N GLN A 197 -14.79 -11.31 15.43
CA GLN A 197 -15.28 -12.43 14.63
C GLN A 197 -16.81 -12.50 14.66
N LYS A 198 -17.40 -12.49 15.86
CA LYS A 198 -18.87 -12.52 16.02
C LYS A 198 -19.58 -11.38 15.31
N GLU A 199 -19.01 -10.19 15.37
CA GLU A 199 -19.57 -9.02 14.70
C GLU A 199 -19.55 -9.17 13.16
N LEU A 200 -18.45 -9.68 12.62
CA LEU A 200 -18.33 -9.90 11.17
C LEU A 200 -19.15 -11.11 10.68
N GLU A 201 -19.28 -12.16 11.49
CA GLU A 201 -20.20 -13.29 11.21
C GLU A 201 -21.66 -12.81 11.14
N ALA A 202 -22.06 -11.92 12.06
CA ALA A 202 -23.40 -11.32 12.03
C ALA A 202 -23.65 -10.48 10.76
N GLN A 203 -22.59 -9.96 10.15
CA GLN A 203 -22.63 -9.23 8.87
C GLN A 203 -22.51 -10.16 7.64
N GLY A 204 -22.32 -11.47 7.82
CA GLY A 204 -22.28 -12.46 6.76
C GLY A 204 -20.90 -12.90 6.31
N VAL A 205 -19.82 -12.54 7.02
CA VAL A 205 -18.48 -13.07 6.73
C VAL A 205 -18.39 -14.53 7.19
N GLN A 206 -17.86 -15.39 6.35
CA GLN A 206 -17.52 -16.77 6.71
C GLN A 206 -16.05 -16.87 7.09
N PHE A 207 -15.72 -17.67 8.10
CA PHE A 207 -14.36 -17.89 8.56
C PHE A 207 -13.96 -19.35 8.50
N ASN A 208 -12.74 -19.59 8.04
CA ASN A 208 -12.01 -20.84 8.17
C ASN A 208 -10.73 -20.53 8.96
N LEU A 209 -10.73 -20.84 10.25
CA LEU A 209 -9.59 -20.63 11.14
C LEU A 209 -8.81 -21.93 11.31
N GLY A 210 -7.49 -21.82 11.51
CA GLY A 210 -6.59 -22.97 11.58
C GLY A 210 -6.37 -23.65 10.23
N GLU A 211 -6.71 -22.99 9.13
CA GLU A 211 -6.56 -23.52 7.78
C GLU A 211 -5.52 -22.74 6.99
N GLN A 212 -4.66 -23.46 6.28
CA GLN A 212 -3.62 -22.91 5.41
C GLN A 212 -3.88 -23.33 3.96
N VAL A 213 -3.69 -22.38 3.04
CA VAL A 213 -3.71 -22.61 1.59
C VAL A 213 -2.32 -22.95 1.10
#